data_458ba39031362f0b8a9a7eede24171b4
#
_entry.id   458ba39031362f0b8a9a7eede24171b4
#
_cell.length_a   1.000
_cell.length_b   1.000
_cell.length_c   1.000
_cell.angle_alpha   90.00
_cell.angle_beta   90.00
_cell.angle_gamma   90.00
#
_symmetry.space_group_name_H-M   'P 1'
#
loop_
_entity.id
_entity.type
_entity.pdbx_description
1 polymer ?
#
loop_
_entity_poly.entity_id
_entity_poly.type
_entity_poly.pdbx_seq_one_letter_code
_entity_poly.pdbx_strand_id
1 'polypeptide(L)'
;VDLAKKAQKDGVIKGILVHQGESNTGDKEWPEKLKGVYENLLSDLNLKAEEVPLLAGEVVHADQKGICASMNDIIDTLPQVISTAHVISSAGCPAAGDNLHFTARGYRMLGARYAETMLQLLGYKAMINKQEATRMKLWYSAPARRWVEALPVGNSRLGAMVYGGTDKEEIQLNEETFWAGGPYR
;
A
#
# COMPACT_ATOMS: atom_id res chain seq x y z
N VAL A 1 4.16 1.47 15.42
CA VAL A 1 4.80 0.34 16.14
C VAL A 1 3.76 -0.49 16.90
N ASP A 2 2.93 0.11 17.77
CA ASP A 2 2.01 -0.62 18.65
C ASP A 2 0.99 -1.50 17.92
N LEU A 3 0.43 -1.01 16.80
CA LEU A 3 -0.47 -1.80 15.96
C LEU A 3 0.24 -3.00 15.32
N ALA A 4 1.49 -2.80 14.87
CA ALA A 4 2.29 -3.88 14.31
C ALA A 4 2.63 -4.95 15.37
N LYS A 5 2.97 -4.53 16.60
CA LYS A 5 3.16 -5.47 17.74
C LYS A 5 1.90 -6.26 18.08
N LYS A 6 0.72 -5.64 17.92
CA LYS A 6 -0.55 -6.36 18.07
C LYS A 6 -0.75 -7.38 16.95
N ALA A 7 -0.48 -7.00 15.70
CA ALA A 7 -0.62 -7.89 14.55
C ALA A 7 0.36 -9.08 14.59
N GLN A 8 1.56 -8.91 15.18
CA GLN A 8 2.52 -10.00 15.37
C GLN A 8 2.02 -11.12 16.30
N LYS A 9 0.95 -10.89 17.07
CA LYS A 9 0.35 -11.94 17.90
C LYS A 9 -0.46 -12.94 17.07
N ASP A 10 -0.95 -12.50 15.91
CA ASP A 10 -1.86 -13.26 15.06
C ASP A 10 -1.25 -13.58 13.68
N GLY A 11 -0.07 -13.01 13.38
CA GLY A 11 0.58 -13.16 12.08
C GLY A 11 2.08 -12.87 12.09
N VAL A 12 2.70 -13.03 10.93
CA VAL A 12 4.13 -12.80 10.71
C VAL A 12 4.30 -11.67 9.70
N ILE A 13 5.08 -10.64 10.06
CA ILE A 13 5.44 -9.55 9.15
C ILE A 13 6.46 -10.10 8.14
N LYS A 14 6.18 -9.98 6.85
CA LYS A 14 7.01 -10.52 5.76
C LYS A 14 7.61 -9.44 4.86
N GLY A 15 7.21 -8.19 5.01
CA GLY A 15 7.73 -7.06 4.25
C GLY A 15 7.17 -5.75 4.75
N ILE A 16 7.84 -4.67 4.39
CA ILE A 16 7.39 -3.30 4.66
C ILE A 16 7.17 -2.61 3.32
N LEU A 17 5.98 -2.08 3.09
CA LEU A 17 5.63 -1.35 1.89
C LEU A 17 5.59 0.14 2.20
N VAL A 18 6.28 0.93 1.40
CA VAL A 18 6.33 2.39 1.50
C VAL A 18 5.90 3.01 0.17
N HIS A 19 5.02 3.98 0.24
CA HIS A 19 4.69 4.85 -0.89
C HIS A 19 4.64 6.28 -0.35
N GLN A 20 5.72 7.02 -0.53
CA GLN A 20 5.93 8.37 -0.02
C GLN A 20 7.08 9.02 -0.78
N GLY A 21 7.04 10.33 -0.93
CA GLY A 21 8.12 11.08 -1.58
C GLY A 21 7.69 12.47 -2.04
N GLU A 22 6.41 12.69 -2.29
CA GLU A 22 5.89 13.92 -2.88
C GLU A 22 6.29 15.15 -2.05
N SER A 23 6.10 15.10 -0.75
CA SER A 23 6.47 16.19 0.18
C SER A 23 7.98 16.35 0.36
N ASN A 24 8.76 15.38 -0.10
CA ASN A 24 10.23 15.37 0.00
C ASN A 24 10.91 15.55 -1.37
N THR A 25 10.17 15.99 -2.38
CA THR A 25 10.72 16.19 -3.73
C THR A 25 11.98 17.06 -3.70
N GLY A 26 13.09 16.51 -4.20
CA GLY A 26 14.41 17.16 -4.18
C GLY A 26 15.24 16.96 -2.91
N ASP A 27 14.73 16.29 -1.89
CA ASP A 27 15.46 15.97 -0.67
C ASP A 27 16.40 14.77 -0.89
N LYS A 28 17.65 15.04 -1.19
CA LYS A 28 18.68 14.02 -1.46
C LYS A 28 19.02 13.17 -0.22
N GLU A 29 18.65 13.61 0.98
CA GLU A 29 18.86 12.87 2.22
C GLU A 29 17.68 11.91 2.53
N TRP A 30 16.64 11.94 1.72
CA TRP A 30 15.45 11.12 1.93
C TRP A 30 15.77 9.62 2.07
N PRO A 31 16.66 9.00 1.26
CA PRO A 31 17.00 7.57 1.41
C PRO A 31 17.59 7.24 2.78
N GLU A 32 18.48 8.09 3.30
CA GLU A 32 19.08 7.91 4.64
C GLU A 32 18.05 8.11 5.75
N LYS A 33 17.15 9.07 5.60
CA LYS A 33 16.02 9.28 6.53
C LYS A 33 15.10 8.07 6.58
N LEU A 34 14.77 7.51 5.39
CA LEU A 34 13.94 6.30 5.29
C LEU A 34 14.66 5.09 5.89
N LYS A 35 15.98 4.97 5.68
CA LYS A 35 16.79 3.92 6.33
C LYS A 35 16.66 3.97 7.84
N GLY A 36 16.81 5.15 8.45
CA GLY A 36 16.66 5.31 9.90
C GLY A 36 15.27 4.87 10.39
N VAL A 37 14.21 5.19 9.64
CA VAL A 37 12.84 4.73 9.95
C VAL A 37 12.72 3.21 9.84
N TYR A 38 13.28 2.62 8.79
CA TYR A 38 13.26 1.17 8.55
C TYR A 38 14.02 0.42 9.65
N GLU A 39 15.24 0.84 9.98
CA GLU A 39 16.06 0.24 11.04
C GLU A 39 15.38 0.32 12.42
N ASN A 40 14.74 1.45 12.73
CA ASN A 40 13.96 1.60 13.96
C ASN A 40 12.76 0.62 13.98
N LEU A 41 12.05 0.45 12.86
CA LEU A 41 10.96 -0.51 12.78
C LEU A 41 11.43 -1.95 12.96
N LEU A 42 12.56 -2.33 12.35
CA LEU A 42 13.16 -3.65 12.53
C LEU A 42 13.53 -3.90 13.99
N SER A 43 14.16 -2.91 14.63
CA SER A 43 14.54 -2.99 16.04
C SER A 43 13.34 -3.10 16.96
N ASP A 44 12.35 -2.21 16.81
CA ASP A 44 11.16 -2.15 17.67
C ASP A 44 10.27 -3.39 17.56
N LEU A 45 10.28 -4.05 16.39
CA LEU A 45 9.47 -5.23 16.10
C LEU A 45 10.27 -6.54 16.19
N ASN A 46 11.56 -6.47 16.53
CA ASN A 46 12.48 -7.60 16.58
C ASN A 46 12.49 -8.39 15.27
N LEU A 47 12.67 -7.68 14.15
CA LEU A 47 12.70 -8.24 12.80
C LEU A 47 14.12 -8.19 12.22
N LYS A 48 14.39 -9.04 11.24
CA LYS A 48 15.64 -9.06 10.48
C LYS A 48 15.41 -8.53 9.07
N ALA A 49 16.30 -7.68 8.59
CA ALA A 49 16.19 -7.05 7.28
C ALA A 49 16.07 -8.09 6.14
N GLU A 50 16.82 -9.20 6.23
CA GLU A 50 16.82 -10.27 5.23
C GLU A 50 15.49 -11.04 5.16
N GLU A 51 14.70 -11.01 6.23
CA GLU A 51 13.40 -11.68 6.34
C GLU A 51 12.23 -10.74 6.04
N VAL A 52 12.48 -9.42 6.06
CA VAL A 52 11.44 -8.38 5.93
C VAL A 52 11.93 -7.25 5.01
N PRO A 53 12.01 -7.50 3.69
CA PRO A 53 12.47 -6.51 2.72
C PRO A 53 11.59 -5.27 2.72
N LEU A 54 12.17 -4.12 2.33
CA LEU A 54 11.50 -2.85 2.12
C LEU A 54 11.16 -2.69 0.64
N LEU A 55 9.89 -2.47 0.31
CA LEU A 55 9.45 -2.15 -1.04
C LEU A 55 8.98 -0.71 -1.08
N ALA A 56 9.63 0.13 -1.87
CA ALA A 56 9.31 1.55 -2.02
C ALA A 56 8.78 1.82 -3.43
N GLY A 57 7.58 2.38 -3.55
CA GLY A 57 7.01 2.77 -4.84
C GLY A 57 7.42 4.16 -5.26
N GLU A 58 7.69 4.32 -6.54
CA GLU A 58 7.83 5.63 -7.17
C GLU A 58 6.54 6.45 -7.05
N VAL A 59 6.69 7.76 -6.92
CA VAL A 59 5.58 8.71 -7.09
C VAL A 59 5.14 8.78 -8.56
N VAL A 60 4.10 9.55 -8.89
CA VAL A 60 3.62 9.65 -10.27
C VAL A 60 4.77 9.95 -11.24
N HIS A 61 4.95 9.08 -12.22
CA HIS A 61 6.08 9.09 -13.13
C HIS A 61 5.99 10.23 -14.16
N ALA A 62 7.13 10.62 -14.71
CA ALA A 62 7.23 11.71 -15.69
C ALA A 62 6.43 11.44 -16.97
N ASP A 63 6.28 10.18 -17.40
CA ASP A 63 5.48 9.79 -18.57
C ASP A 63 3.97 10.08 -18.38
N GLN A 64 3.53 10.23 -17.13
CA GLN A 64 2.19 10.61 -16.72
C GLN A 64 2.12 12.09 -16.29
N LYS A 65 3.14 12.88 -16.58
CA LYS A 65 3.27 14.30 -16.21
C LYS A 65 3.28 14.55 -14.71
N GLY A 66 3.83 13.60 -13.92
CA GLY A 66 3.93 13.72 -12.46
C GLY A 66 4.67 14.99 -12.04
N ILE A 67 4.05 15.83 -11.22
CA ILE A 67 4.64 17.09 -10.76
C ILE A 67 5.81 16.88 -9.78
N CYS A 68 5.85 15.72 -9.13
CA CYS A 68 6.93 15.30 -8.24
C CYS A 68 7.85 14.24 -8.88
N ALA A 69 7.78 14.02 -10.20
CA ALA A 69 8.47 12.93 -10.88
C ALA A 69 9.99 12.91 -10.68
N SER A 70 10.62 14.06 -10.44
CA SER A 70 12.06 14.14 -10.13
C SER A 70 12.43 13.47 -8.79
N MET A 71 11.45 13.18 -7.94
CA MET A 71 11.68 12.41 -6.72
C MET A 71 12.02 10.96 -7.01
N ASN A 72 11.60 10.42 -8.15
CA ASN A 72 11.86 9.03 -8.52
C ASN A 72 13.36 8.77 -8.69
N ASP A 73 14.14 9.73 -9.20
CA ASP A 73 15.60 9.62 -9.29
C ASP A 73 16.23 9.44 -7.89
N ILE A 74 15.62 10.03 -6.85
CA ILE A 74 16.08 9.90 -5.47
C ILE A 74 15.61 8.55 -4.89
N ILE A 75 14.36 8.16 -5.12
CA ILE A 75 13.80 6.87 -4.68
C ILE A 75 14.63 5.71 -5.26
N ASP A 76 15.04 5.82 -6.52
CA ASP A 76 15.84 4.81 -7.22
C ASP A 76 17.23 4.57 -6.60
N THR A 77 17.73 5.52 -5.80
CA THR A 77 18.98 5.32 -5.06
C THR A 77 18.83 4.47 -3.79
N LEU A 78 17.59 4.20 -3.35
CA LEU A 78 17.32 3.53 -2.09
C LEU A 78 18.03 2.17 -1.92
N PRO A 79 18.14 1.29 -2.93
CA PRO A 79 18.87 0.02 -2.82
C PRO A 79 20.38 0.19 -2.56
N GLN A 80 20.95 1.36 -2.84
CA GLN A 80 22.36 1.66 -2.54
C GLN A 80 22.58 1.93 -1.04
N VAL A 81 21.50 2.32 -0.34
CA VAL A 81 21.51 2.71 1.08
C VAL A 81 20.95 1.58 1.96
N ILE A 82 19.94 0.86 1.47
CA ILE A 82 19.30 -0.28 2.13
C ILE A 82 19.38 -1.47 1.18
N SER A 83 20.27 -2.42 1.47
CA SER A 83 20.55 -3.57 0.57
C SER A 83 19.36 -4.51 0.37
N THR A 84 18.38 -4.49 1.28
CA THR A 84 17.13 -5.27 1.20
C THR A 84 15.95 -4.45 0.68
N ALA A 85 16.20 -3.23 0.15
CA ALA A 85 15.17 -2.42 -0.47
C ALA A 85 14.99 -2.73 -1.95
N HIS A 86 13.74 -2.66 -2.41
CA HIS A 86 13.35 -2.81 -3.80
C HIS A 86 12.47 -1.64 -4.21
N VAL A 87 12.80 -1.02 -5.34
CA VAL A 87 12.00 0.07 -5.91
C VAL A 87 10.96 -0.49 -6.85
N ILE A 88 9.74 -0.01 -6.73
CA ILE A 88 8.59 -0.42 -7.54
C ILE A 88 8.25 0.70 -8.50
N SER A 89 8.54 0.49 -9.79
CA SER A 89 8.32 1.52 -10.80
C SER A 89 6.84 1.86 -11.00
N SER A 90 6.56 3.14 -11.11
CA SER A 90 5.23 3.68 -11.40
C SER A 90 5.03 4.00 -12.90
N ALA A 91 6.03 3.77 -13.75
CA ALA A 91 5.94 4.06 -15.17
C ALA A 91 4.68 3.47 -15.82
N GLY A 92 3.93 4.27 -16.56
CA GLY A 92 2.68 3.89 -17.21
C GLY A 92 1.47 3.71 -16.26
N CYS A 93 1.61 3.97 -14.94
CA CYS A 93 0.49 3.97 -14.01
C CYS A 93 -0.27 5.30 -14.15
N PRO A 94 -1.54 5.31 -14.62
CA PRO A 94 -2.25 6.54 -14.91
C PRO A 94 -2.39 7.48 -13.72
N ALA A 95 -2.04 8.76 -13.92
CA ALA A 95 -2.22 9.82 -12.95
C ALA A 95 -3.67 10.32 -12.92
N ALA A 96 -4.09 10.85 -11.77
CA ALA A 96 -5.30 11.65 -11.64
C ALA A 96 -5.10 13.05 -12.24
N GLY A 97 -6.17 13.85 -12.30
CA GLY A 97 -6.14 15.17 -12.93
C GLY A 97 -5.25 16.20 -12.23
N ASP A 98 -4.80 15.94 -11.01
CA ASP A 98 -3.85 16.76 -10.25
C ASP A 98 -2.37 16.44 -10.57
N ASN A 99 -2.09 15.40 -11.35
CA ASN A 99 -0.76 14.91 -11.67
C ASN A 99 0.13 14.59 -10.44
N LEU A 100 -0.49 14.46 -9.27
CA LEU A 100 0.15 14.14 -8.00
C LEU A 100 -0.24 12.76 -7.50
N HIS A 101 -1.53 12.41 -7.66
CA HIS A 101 -2.07 11.13 -7.23
C HIS A 101 -2.32 10.20 -8.44
N PHE A 102 -2.36 8.92 -8.20
CA PHE A 102 -2.76 7.95 -9.22
C PHE A 102 -4.29 7.84 -9.31
N THR A 103 -4.80 7.50 -10.48
CA THR A 103 -6.18 7.02 -10.61
C THR A 103 -6.34 5.69 -9.88
N ALA A 104 -7.58 5.25 -9.66
CA ALA A 104 -7.85 3.90 -9.12
C ALA A 104 -7.23 2.79 -9.98
N ARG A 105 -7.14 2.99 -11.31
CA ARG A 105 -6.44 2.08 -12.22
C ARG A 105 -4.92 2.13 -11.98
N GLY A 106 -4.36 3.32 -11.82
CA GLY A 106 -2.93 3.51 -11.52
C GLY A 106 -2.51 2.82 -10.23
N TYR A 107 -3.28 3.02 -9.14
CA TYR A 107 -3.02 2.33 -7.87
C TYR A 107 -3.11 0.81 -7.99
N ARG A 108 -4.08 0.26 -8.75
CA ARG A 108 -4.16 -1.19 -8.97
C ARG A 108 -2.96 -1.72 -9.74
N MET A 109 -2.49 -0.98 -10.75
CA MET A 109 -1.30 -1.37 -11.51
C MET A 109 -0.04 -1.35 -10.65
N LEU A 110 0.15 -0.29 -9.86
CA LEU A 110 1.27 -0.18 -8.93
C LEU A 110 1.20 -1.26 -7.86
N GLY A 111 0.03 -1.49 -7.27
CA GLY A 111 -0.20 -2.55 -6.29
C GLY A 111 0.10 -3.95 -6.82
N ALA A 112 -0.23 -4.24 -8.10
CA ALA A 112 0.11 -5.50 -8.74
C ALA A 112 1.64 -5.69 -8.85
N ARG A 113 2.39 -4.63 -9.14
CA ARG A 113 3.87 -4.66 -9.19
C ARG A 113 4.49 -4.89 -7.80
N TYR A 114 3.94 -4.24 -6.76
CA TYR A 114 4.33 -4.54 -5.38
C TYR A 114 4.11 -6.01 -5.03
N ALA A 115 2.93 -6.54 -5.36
CA ALA A 115 2.58 -7.93 -5.09
C ALA A 115 3.49 -8.90 -5.86
N GLU A 116 3.76 -8.64 -7.14
CA GLU A 116 4.65 -9.46 -7.96
C GLU A 116 6.06 -9.52 -7.37
N THR A 117 6.63 -8.36 -7.04
CA THR A 117 7.97 -8.29 -6.42
C THR A 117 7.97 -9.00 -5.07
N MET A 118 6.98 -8.77 -4.22
CA MET A 118 6.91 -9.42 -2.90
C MET A 118 6.78 -10.94 -3.01
N LEU A 119 5.96 -11.44 -3.92
CA LEU A 119 5.80 -12.88 -4.14
C LEU A 119 7.11 -13.52 -4.62
N GLN A 120 7.85 -12.86 -5.51
CA GLN A 120 9.16 -13.32 -5.95
C GLN A 120 10.16 -13.42 -4.78
N LEU A 121 10.20 -12.40 -3.92
CA LEU A 121 11.06 -12.37 -2.72
C LEU A 121 10.68 -13.46 -1.71
N LEU A 122 9.42 -13.83 -1.63
CA LEU A 122 8.93 -14.94 -0.81
C LEU A 122 9.16 -16.32 -1.44
N GLY A 123 9.78 -16.37 -2.64
CA GLY A 123 10.05 -17.63 -3.34
C GLY A 123 8.86 -18.23 -4.10
N TYR A 124 7.76 -17.50 -4.21
CA TYR A 124 6.64 -17.93 -5.03
C TYR A 124 6.92 -17.60 -6.50
N LYS A 125 6.76 -18.59 -7.39
CA LYS A 125 6.69 -18.30 -8.81
C LYS A 125 5.40 -17.55 -9.08
N ALA A 126 5.51 -16.27 -9.40
CA ALA A 126 4.35 -15.47 -9.77
C ALA A 126 3.75 -16.01 -11.07
N MET A 127 2.80 -16.93 -10.96
CA MET A 127 1.89 -17.29 -12.03
C MET A 127 0.75 -16.27 -12.03
N ILE A 128 1.07 -15.00 -12.22
CA ILE A 128 0.05 -14.00 -12.51
C ILE A 128 -0.32 -14.22 -13.99
N ASN A 129 -1.32 -15.06 -14.18
CA ASN A 129 -1.98 -15.16 -15.49
C ASN A 129 -2.61 -13.79 -15.78
N LYS A 130 -2.01 -13.01 -16.69
CA LYS A 130 -2.49 -11.66 -17.04
C LYS A 130 -3.97 -11.59 -17.40
N GLN A 131 -4.59 -12.72 -17.79
CA GLN A 131 -6.02 -12.83 -18.07
C GLN A 131 -6.87 -12.99 -16.80
N GLU A 132 -6.34 -13.52 -15.69
CA GLU A 132 -7.07 -13.61 -14.41
C GLU A 132 -6.99 -12.34 -13.57
N ALA A 133 -5.97 -11.51 -13.76
CA ALA A 133 -5.85 -10.20 -13.11
C ALA A 133 -7.00 -9.23 -13.45
N THR A 134 -7.79 -9.51 -14.51
CA THR A 134 -9.00 -8.74 -14.83
C THR A 134 -10.24 -9.20 -14.06
N ARG A 135 -10.16 -10.32 -13.36
CA ARG A 135 -11.22 -10.82 -12.48
C ARG A 135 -10.75 -10.74 -11.02
N MET A 136 -10.62 -9.54 -10.51
CA MET A 136 -10.43 -9.35 -9.07
C MET A 136 -11.69 -9.83 -8.36
N LYS A 137 -11.58 -11.01 -7.72
CA LYS A 137 -12.67 -11.64 -7.00
C LYS A 137 -12.23 -11.84 -5.55
N LEU A 138 -12.92 -11.20 -4.63
CA LEU A 138 -12.81 -11.50 -3.22
C LEU A 138 -13.72 -12.71 -2.93
N TRP A 139 -13.18 -13.68 -2.22
CA TRP A 139 -13.91 -14.90 -1.88
C TRP A 139 -13.90 -15.11 -0.37
N TYR A 140 -15.06 -15.28 0.20
CA TYR A 140 -15.27 -15.59 1.61
C TYR A 140 -16.09 -16.87 1.74
N SER A 141 -15.73 -17.74 2.65
CA SER A 141 -16.43 -19.02 2.90
C SER A 141 -17.67 -18.88 3.76
N ALA A 142 -17.82 -17.76 4.46
CA ALA A 142 -18.96 -17.46 5.32
C ALA A 142 -19.16 -15.93 5.40
N PRO A 143 -20.39 -15.48 5.73
CA PRO A 143 -20.66 -14.08 6.05
C PRO A 143 -19.87 -13.59 7.26
N ALA A 144 -19.54 -12.30 7.27
CA ALA A 144 -18.91 -11.65 8.43
C ALA A 144 -19.88 -11.65 9.63
N ARG A 145 -19.33 -11.86 10.81
CA ARG A 145 -20.08 -11.81 12.08
C ARG A 145 -19.74 -10.57 12.91
N ARG A 146 -18.59 -9.95 12.60
CA ARG A 146 -18.10 -8.75 13.30
C ARG A 146 -17.72 -7.70 12.27
N TRP A 147 -17.79 -6.45 12.65
CA TRP A 147 -17.46 -5.30 11.78
C TRP A 147 -16.09 -5.43 11.12
N VAL A 148 -15.09 -5.88 11.86
CA VAL A 148 -13.71 -6.06 11.36
C VAL A 148 -13.55 -7.17 10.32
N GLU A 149 -14.55 -8.03 10.15
CA GLU A 149 -14.58 -9.11 9.16
C GLU A 149 -15.35 -8.71 7.90
N ALA A 150 -16.17 -7.66 8.00
CA ALA A 150 -16.98 -7.18 6.88
C ALA A 150 -16.09 -6.54 5.80
N LEU A 151 -16.53 -6.64 4.54
CA LEU A 151 -15.82 -6.08 3.40
C LEU A 151 -16.00 -4.57 3.33
N PRO A 152 -14.92 -3.77 3.46
CA PRO A 152 -15.01 -2.33 3.25
C PRO A 152 -15.10 -2.01 1.75
N VAL A 153 -16.09 -1.22 1.38
CA VAL A 153 -16.23 -0.65 0.04
C VAL A 153 -16.47 0.86 0.15
N GLY A 154 -16.01 1.63 -0.80
CA GLY A 154 -16.22 3.08 -0.77
C GLY A 154 -15.52 3.83 -1.90
N ASN A 155 -15.79 5.13 -1.96
CA ASN A 155 -15.27 6.03 -3.00
C ASN A 155 -14.70 7.33 -2.43
N SER A 156 -14.21 7.33 -1.22
CA SER A 156 -13.75 8.46 -0.39
C SER A 156 -14.85 9.29 0.27
N ARG A 157 -16.04 9.40 -0.30
CA ARG A 157 -17.17 10.15 0.27
C ARG A 157 -18.19 9.24 0.96
N LEU A 158 -18.54 8.14 0.29
CA LEU A 158 -19.42 7.11 0.82
C LEU A 158 -18.60 5.87 1.13
N GLY A 159 -18.80 5.32 2.31
CA GLY A 159 -18.23 4.04 2.73
C GLY A 159 -19.32 3.07 3.16
N ALA A 160 -19.05 1.79 3.00
CA ALA A 160 -19.91 0.73 3.49
C ALA A 160 -19.09 -0.45 3.99
N MET A 161 -19.60 -1.11 5.01
CA MET A 161 -19.13 -2.42 5.47
C MET A 161 -20.20 -3.43 5.06
N VAL A 162 -19.82 -4.36 4.14
CA VAL A 162 -20.73 -5.37 3.57
C VAL A 162 -20.46 -6.70 4.29
N TYR A 163 -21.46 -7.28 4.90
CA TYR A 163 -21.31 -8.50 5.71
C TYR A 163 -21.44 -9.80 4.90
N GLY A 164 -22.02 -9.73 3.69
CA GLY A 164 -22.09 -10.87 2.76
C GLY A 164 -23.11 -11.95 3.15
N GLY A 165 -24.22 -11.57 3.75
CA GLY A 165 -25.32 -12.47 4.09
C GLY A 165 -26.04 -12.97 2.84
N THR A 166 -26.43 -14.26 2.80
CA THR A 166 -27.08 -14.87 1.64
C THR A 166 -28.61 -14.75 1.68
N ASP A 167 -29.20 -14.81 2.85
CA ASP A 167 -30.65 -14.70 3.05
C ASP A 167 -31.04 -13.28 3.48
N LYS A 168 -30.17 -12.64 4.28
CA LYS A 168 -30.32 -11.28 4.75
C LYS A 168 -28.95 -10.62 4.71
N GLU A 169 -28.81 -9.56 3.92
CA GLU A 169 -27.60 -8.75 3.86
C GLU A 169 -27.65 -7.65 4.92
N GLU A 170 -26.53 -7.44 5.61
CA GLU A 170 -26.30 -6.29 6.45
C GLU A 170 -25.24 -5.42 5.81
N ILE A 171 -25.55 -4.12 5.62
CA ILE A 171 -24.64 -3.13 5.08
C ILE A 171 -24.65 -1.94 6.03
N GLN A 172 -23.52 -1.68 6.68
CA GLN A 172 -23.34 -0.49 7.52
C GLN A 172 -22.75 0.62 6.66
N LEU A 173 -23.50 1.71 6.52
CA LEU A 173 -23.13 2.84 5.69
C LEU A 173 -22.47 3.94 6.50
N ASN A 174 -21.49 4.59 5.90
CA ASN A 174 -20.90 5.83 6.38
C ASN A 174 -20.82 6.83 5.23
N GLU A 175 -21.16 8.08 5.54
CA GLU A 175 -21.05 9.21 4.61
C GLU A 175 -20.34 10.36 5.33
N GLU A 176 -19.37 10.97 4.67
CA GLU A 176 -18.47 11.97 5.25
C GLU A 176 -19.19 13.13 5.94
N THR A 177 -20.32 13.60 5.36
CA THR A 177 -21.07 14.75 5.88
C THR A 177 -21.95 14.43 7.10
N PHE A 178 -22.15 13.16 7.45
CA PHE A 178 -22.89 12.76 8.66
C PHE A 178 -22.09 12.94 9.95
N TRP A 179 -20.79 13.12 9.85
CA TRP A 179 -19.95 13.33 11.02
C TRP A 179 -20.06 14.78 11.50
N ALA A 180 -20.78 14.99 12.59
CA ALA A 180 -20.90 16.29 13.25
C ALA A 180 -19.73 16.63 14.19
N GLY A 181 -18.61 15.91 14.09
CA GLY A 181 -17.43 16.10 14.91
C GLY A 181 -16.45 17.08 14.29
N GLY A 182 -16.17 18.19 14.97
CA GLY A 182 -15.03 19.05 14.65
C GLY A 182 -13.77 18.61 15.41
N PRO A 183 -12.59 19.17 15.06
CA PRO A 183 -11.38 18.88 15.82
C PRO A 183 -11.60 19.33 17.27
N TYR A 184 -11.45 18.41 18.20
CA TYR A 184 -11.43 18.72 19.62
C TYR A 184 -10.20 19.59 19.89
N ARG A 185 -10.40 20.79 20.40
CA ARG A 185 -9.34 21.69 20.89
C ARG A 185 -8.95 21.32 22.30
#